data_b59162dea2e15a1d0efab0a8b267f9f2
#
_entry.id   b59162dea2e15a1d0efab0a8b267f9f2
#
_cell.length_a   1.000
_cell.length_b   1.000
_cell.length_c   1.000
_cell.angle_alpha   90.00
_cell.angle_beta   90.00
_cell.angle_gamma   90.00
#
_symmetry.space_group_name_H-M   'P 1'
#
loop_
_entity.id
_entity.type
_entity.pdbx_description
1 polymer ?
#
loop_
_entity_poly.entity_id
_entity_poly.type
_entity_poly.pdbx_seq_one_letter_code
_entity_poly.pdbx_strand_id
1 'polypeptide(L)'
;MPGPAGDGRDGPEFLIAWMFCLLAIVLAGCATGPNENGAQASNWEREDVVTAPMTPVVPEAPPAPSPVVTPPPPAASTNQPAETWIPLSRWCKANSLAAPCLLGQAPAPVYALSTTGGVFVLRAGSQVAHWDGLEVRLGFAPQMINGQPYVHTLDLKKTLEPLVGGSCLSFLKTNPTIVIDPGHGGQDSGTTSVLGYRCEKDFTLDWARRLGSLLATNGWQVFLTRNYDTELSVSNRMAFAEAHKADVFLSLHFNSSAPNDQQAGLETYCLTPTGMPSTITRGYNDNAALAFPNNAFDAQNLQLALEVHRALLQVNGRHDRGLRRARYLGVLRGQNRPAILVEGGYLSNPREARLIADPAYRQKLAEAVARGLAEKSEVGSQEPGDLRLPARADLNAPLHHAPLP
;
A
#
# COMPACT_ATOMS: atom_id res chain seq x y z
N MET A 1 56.16 -38.34 37.40
CA MET A 1 57.52 -38.75 36.97
C MET A 1 57.39 -39.86 35.94
N PRO A 2 58.21 -39.90 34.89
CA PRO A 2 58.52 -38.92 33.86
C PRO A 2 58.15 -39.41 32.45
N GLY A 3 58.19 -38.52 31.47
CA GLY A 3 58.22 -38.83 30.05
C GLY A 3 59.44 -39.65 29.59
N PRO A 4 59.83 -39.79 28.31
CA PRO A 4 59.93 -38.72 27.28
C PRO A 4 59.40 -39.16 25.90
N ALA A 5 59.11 -38.23 24.98
CA ALA A 5 59.94 -37.61 23.92
C ALA A 5 60.42 -38.56 22.79
N GLY A 6 60.21 -38.09 21.57
CA GLY A 6 60.73 -38.53 20.28
C GLY A 6 59.82 -38.19 19.15
N ASP A 7 59.91 -37.14 18.41
CA ASP A 7 60.87 -36.57 17.44
C ASP A 7 61.01 -37.39 16.16
N GLY A 8 60.88 -36.75 15.01
CA GLY A 8 61.24 -37.26 13.70
C GLY A 8 60.18 -36.96 12.62
N ARG A 9 60.14 -35.74 12.01
CA ARG A 9 60.72 -35.36 10.69
C ARG A 9 60.41 -36.32 9.55
N ASP A 10 59.74 -35.89 8.56
CA ASP A 10 60.17 -35.53 7.20
C ASP A 10 58.96 -35.49 6.24
N GLY A 11 58.82 -34.40 5.52
CA GLY A 11 58.04 -34.33 4.30
C GLY A 11 58.84 -34.97 3.13
N PRO A 12 58.61 -34.72 1.85
CA PRO A 12 57.69 -33.82 1.18
C PRO A 12 56.97 -34.47 -0.05
N GLU A 13 56.22 -33.61 -0.77
CA GLU A 13 55.96 -33.67 -2.21
C GLU A 13 55.03 -34.74 -2.80
N PHE A 14 53.93 -34.30 -3.35
CA PHE A 14 53.56 -34.56 -4.75
C PHE A 14 52.72 -33.40 -5.31
N LEU A 15 53.44 -32.55 -6.04
CA LEU A 15 52.94 -31.73 -7.14
C LEU A 15 52.48 -32.61 -8.31
N ILE A 16 51.68 -32.04 -9.19
CA ILE A 16 51.47 -32.25 -10.63
C ILE A 16 49.98 -32.26 -10.89
N ALA A 17 49.40 -31.17 -11.27
CA ALA A 17 49.27 -30.61 -12.64
C ALA A 17 48.20 -31.33 -13.48
N TRP A 18 47.20 -30.61 -13.87
CA TRP A 18 46.77 -30.53 -15.26
C TRP A 18 46.25 -29.12 -15.55
N MET A 19 47.10 -28.46 -16.28
CA MET A 19 46.93 -27.20 -16.98
C MET A 19 46.52 -27.49 -18.44
N PHE A 20 45.81 -26.56 -19.05
CA PHE A 20 45.57 -26.34 -20.48
C PHE A 20 44.40 -27.05 -21.17
N CYS A 21 43.42 -26.28 -21.53
CA CYS A 21 43.12 -26.02 -22.94
C CYS A 21 42.66 -24.59 -23.20
N LEU A 22 43.49 -23.94 -23.95
CA LEU A 22 43.40 -22.56 -24.45
C LEU A 22 42.64 -22.51 -25.79
N LEU A 23 41.91 -21.40 -26.00
CA LEU A 23 41.89 -20.55 -27.18
C LEU A 23 41.04 -20.97 -28.39
N ALA A 24 39.98 -20.22 -28.62
CA ALA A 24 39.66 -19.74 -29.98
C ALA A 24 39.04 -18.34 -29.91
N ILE A 25 39.81 -17.37 -30.35
CA ILE A 25 39.44 -15.98 -30.59
C ILE A 25 38.76 -15.92 -31.98
N VAL A 26 37.59 -15.26 -32.08
CA VAL A 26 37.20 -14.57 -33.31
C VAL A 26 36.68 -13.19 -32.94
N LEU A 27 37.44 -12.19 -33.38
CA LEU A 27 37.10 -10.78 -33.37
C LEU A 27 36.03 -10.47 -34.44
N ALA A 28 35.00 -9.75 -34.08
CA ALA A 28 34.36 -8.78 -34.98
C ALA A 28 33.45 -7.82 -34.24
N GLY A 29 33.73 -6.51 -34.34
CA GLY A 29 32.75 -5.45 -34.45
C GLY A 29 32.41 -4.66 -33.20
N CYS A 30 33.14 -3.55 -33.00
CA CYS A 30 32.69 -2.41 -32.16
C CYS A 30 31.39 -1.82 -32.66
N ALA A 31 30.42 -1.67 -31.76
CA ALA A 31 29.43 -0.59 -31.82
C ALA A 31 29.14 -0.13 -30.41
N THR A 32 29.60 1.06 -30.10
CA THR A 32 29.32 1.80 -28.89
C THR A 32 27.87 2.28 -28.87
N GLY A 33 27.03 1.73 -28.00
CA GLY A 33 25.73 2.28 -27.65
C GLY A 33 25.72 2.67 -26.16
N PRO A 34 25.00 3.70 -25.75
CA PRO A 34 25.09 4.24 -24.39
C PRO A 34 24.47 3.29 -23.37
N ASN A 35 25.12 3.23 -22.23
CA ASN A 35 24.79 2.41 -21.08
C ASN A 35 23.58 3.03 -20.35
N GLU A 36 22.38 2.55 -20.64
CA GLU A 36 21.18 2.86 -19.87
C GLU A 36 21.04 1.86 -18.71
N ASN A 37 21.69 2.14 -17.60
CA ASN A 37 21.36 1.55 -16.31
C ASN A 37 20.09 2.23 -15.75
N GLY A 38 18.94 1.99 -16.40
CA GLY A 38 17.65 2.29 -15.83
C GLY A 38 17.27 1.18 -14.82
N ALA A 39 16.99 1.55 -13.60
CA ALA A 39 16.37 0.66 -12.61
C ALA A 39 15.16 -0.03 -13.25
N GLN A 40 15.12 -1.37 -13.24
CA GLN A 40 13.96 -2.12 -13.67
C GLN A 40 12.80 -1.80 -12.71
N ALA A 41 11.93 -0.90 -13.13
CA ALA A 41 10.60 -0.75 -12.56
C ALA A 41 9.86 -2.08 -12.77
N SER A 42 9.17 -2.56 -11.74
CA SER A 42 8.37 -3.77 -11.83
C SER A 42 7.35 -3.66 -12.97
N ASN A 43 7.20 -4.72 -13.77
CA ASN A 43 6.40 -4.76 -15.01
C ASN A 43 4.93 -4.31 -14.90
N TRP A 44 4.39 -4.12 -13.70
CA TRP A 44 3.01 -3.65 -13.52
C TRP A 44 2.78 -2.20 -13.99
N GLU A 45 3.84 -1.43 -14.26
CA GLU A 45 3.76 -0.05 -14.77
C GLU A 45 3.50 0.05 -16.29
N ARG A 46 3.62 -1.04 -17.06
CA ARG A 46 3.65 -1.00 -18.52
C ARG A 46 2.37 -1.40 -19.25
N GLU A 47 1.37 -1.95 -18.57
CA GLU A 47 0.22 -2.54 -19.26
C GLU A 47 -0.97 -1.59 -19.52
N ASP A 48 -0.87 -0.29 -19.26
CA ASP A 48 -2.02 0.60 -19.30
C ASP A 48 -2.31 1.28 -20.63
N VAL A 49 -1.68 0.88 -21.74
CA VAL A 49 -2.00 1.44 -23.06
C VAL A 49 -2.23 0.32 -24.07
N VAL A 50 -3.35 -0.37 -23.97
CA VAL A 50 -3.91 -1.12 -25.09
C VAL A 50 -5.18 -0.41 -25.53
N THR A 51 -5.06 0.48 -26.49
CA THR A 51 -6.19 0.91 -27.32
C THR A 51 -6.60 -0.27 -28.18
N ALA A 52 -7.73 -0.92 -27.85
CA ALA A 52 -8.35 -1.85 -28.77
C ALA A 52 -8.72 -1.13 -30.06
N PRO A 53 -8.51 -1.73 -31.25
CA PRO A 53 -8.96 -1.13 -32.49
C PRO A 53 -10.48 -1.06 -32.51
N MET A 54 -11.02 0.14 -32.51
CA MET A 54 -12.44 0.38 -32.72
C MET A 54 -12.78 0.04 -34.19
N THR A 55 -13.61 -0.98 -34.39
CA THR A 55 -14.32 -1.17 -35.65
C THR A 55 -15.26 0.02 -35.89
N PRO A 56 -15.35 0.58 -37.10
CA PRO A 56 -16.23 1.71 -37.38
C PRO A 56 -17.68 1.24 -37.30
N VAL A 57 -18.40 1.80 -36.32
CA VAL A 57 -19.87 1.68 -36.26
C VAL A 57 -20.45 2.76 -37.18
N VAL A 58 -21.18 2.30 -38.19
CA VAL A 58 -21.96 3.18 -39.08
C VAL A 58 -23.05 3.85 -38.23
N PRO A 59 -23.20 5.17 -38.23
CA PRO A 59 -24.20 5.83 -37.44
C PRO A 59 -25.60 5.62 -38.02
N GLU A 60 -26.49 5.08 -37.18
CA GLU A 60 -27.93 5.02 -37.43
C GLU A 60 -28.53 6.44 -37.26
N ALA A 61 -29.42 6.83 -38.17
CA ALA A 61 -30.01 8.18 -38.19
C ALA A 61 -30.77 8.47 -36.89
N PRO A 62 -30.72 9.69 -36.36
CA PRO A 62 -31.36 10.03 -35.10
C PRO A 62 -32.91 10.03 -35.22
N PRO A 63 -33.64 9.52 -34.24
CA PRO A 63 -35.09 9.67 -34.16
C PRO A 63 -35.52 11.13 -33.96
N ALA A 64 -36.69 11.49 -34.47
CA ALA A 64 -37.26 12.82 -34.41
C ALA A 64 -37.42 13.32 -32.95
N PRO A 65 -37.21 14.59 -32.67
CA PRO A 65 -37.25 15.15 -31.31
C PRO A 65 -38.66 15.12 -30.73
N SER A 66 -38.79 14.54 -29.54
CA SER A 66 -39.99 14.61 -28.70
C SER A 66 -40.18 16.05 -28.17
N PRO A 67 -41.41 16.48 -27.90
CA PRO A 67 -41.67 17.83 -27.43
C PRO A 67 -40.96 18.14 -26.11
N VAL A 68 -40.24 19.28 -26.08
CA VAL A 68 -39.52 19.78 -24.93
C VAL A 68 -40.52 20.25 -23.87
N VAL A 69 -40.68 19.49 -22.81
CA VAL A 69 -41.29 19.97 -21.56
C VAL A 69 -40.20 20.71 -20.79
N THR A 70 -40.32 22.04 -20.74
CA THR A 70 -39.44 22.89 -19.94
C THR A 70 -39.66 22.57 -18.46
N PRO A 71 -38.65 22.11 -17.72
CA PRO A 71 -38.77 21.97 -16.28
C PRO A 71 -38.85 23.35 -15.62
N PRO A 72 -39.51 23.48 -14.45
CA PRO A 72 -39.52 24.73 -13.70
C PRO A 72 -38.08 25.12 -13.32
N PRO A 73 -37.79 26.44 -13.22
CA PRO A 73 -36.46 26.92 -12.88
C PRO A 73 -36.05 26.31 -11.54
N PRO A 74 -34.80 25.80 -11.43
CA PRO A 74 -34.30 25.28 -10.18
C PRO A 74 -34.30 26.40 -9.14
N ALA A 75 -34.81 26.07 -7.94
CA ALA A 75 -34.71 26.94 -6.79
C ALA A 75 -33.25 27.37 -6.62
N ALA A 76 -33.02 28.67 -6.42
CA ALA A 76 -31.70 29.27 -6.28
C ALA A 76 -30.92 28.54 -5.19
N SER A 77 -30.07 27.63 -5.59
CA SER A 77 -29.05 27.07 -4.75
C SER A 77 -28.05 28.18 -4.44
N THR A 78 -27.98 28.59 -3.21
CA THR A 78 -26.91 29.48 -2.72
C THR A 78 -25.61 28.67 -2.77
N ASN A 79 -25.02 28.57 -3.95
CA ASN A 79 -23.66 28.04 -4.15
C ASN A 79 -22.67 29.07 -3.59
N GLN A 80 -22.48 29.05 -2.27
CA GLN A 80 -21.21 29.51 -1.72
C GLN A 80 -20.14 28.49 -2.21
N PRO A 81 -19.03 28.96 -2.79
CA PRO A 81 -17.94 28.06 -3.13
C PRO A 81 -17.57 27.29 -1.87
N ALA A 82 -17.57 25.94 -1.96
CA ALA A 82 -17.25 25.09 -0.81
C ALA A 82 -15.87 25.54 -0.28
N GLU A 83 -15.80 25.91 1.00
CA GLU A 83 -14.54 26.28 1.63
C GLU A 83 -13.54 25.13 1.45
N THR A 84 -12.42 25.41 0.80
CA THR A 84 -11.37 24.41 0.54
C THR A 84 -10.63 24.03 1.83
N TRP A 85 -10.49 24.97 2.75
CA TRP A 85 -9.81 24.80 4.04
C TRP A 85 -10.77 25.12 5.18
N ILE A 86 -10.88 24.20 6.13
CA ILE A 86 -11.79 24.30 7.28
C ILE A 86 -10.97 24.42 8.56
N PRO A 87 -11.30 25.36 9.47
CA PRO A 87 -10.72 25.37 10.80
C PRO A 87 -10.99 24.03 11.50
N LEU A 88 -9.94 23.38 12.00
CA LEU A 88 -10.07 22.06 12.63
C LEU A 88 -11.04 22.09 13.82
N SER A 89 -11.03 23.18 14.61
CA SER A 89 -11.97 23.40 15.73
C SER A 89 -13.43 23.45 15.27
N ARG A 90 -13.72 24.08 14.11
CA ARG A 90 -15.06 24.13 13.52
C ARG A 90 -15.54 22.74 13.11
N TRP A 91 -14.67 21.95 12.47
CA TRP A 91 -14.99 20.60 12.07
C TRP A 91 -15.23 19.69 13.30
N CYS A 92 -14.38 19.78 14.32
CA CYS A 92 -14.59 19.05 15.59
C CYS A 92 -15.94 19.38 16.21
N LYS A 93 -16.30 20.64 16.31
CA LYS A 93 -17.60 21.07 16.84
C LYS A 93 -18.77 20.51 16.01
N ALA A 94 -18.68 20.53 14.68
CA ALA A 94 -19.72 20.01 13.79
C ALA A 94 -19.91 18.48 13.94
N ASN A 95 -18.86 17.76 14.34
CA ASN A 95 -18.88 16.30 14.56
C ASN A 95 -19.01 15.92 16.06
N SER A 96 -19.39 16.85 16.93
CA SER A 96 -19.55 16.63 18.38
C SER A 96 -18.28 16.09 19.06
N LEU A 97 -17.11 16.45 18.52
CA LEU A 97 -15.80 16.10 19.06
C LEU A 97 -15.29 17.22 19.98
N ALA A 98 -14.41 16.85 20.92
CA ALA A 98 -13.67 17.80 21.74
C ALA A 98 -12.79 18.72 20.83
N ALA A 99 -12.49 19.91 21.33
CA ALA A 99 -11.58 20.82 20.62
C ALA A 99 -10.19 20.17 20.44
N PRO A 100 -9.50 20.48 19.32
CA PRO A 100 -8.14 19.97 19.10
C PRO A 100 -7.20 20.35 20.25
N CYS A 101 -6.49 19.40 20.81
CA CYS A 101 -5.49 19.63 21.86
C CYS A 101 -4.12 19.92 21.24
N LEU A 102 -3.49 21.04 21.62
CA LEU A 102 -2.12 21.36 21.19
C LEU A 102 -1.14 20.53 22.03
N LEU A 103 -0.38 19.64 21.37
CA LEU A 103 0.63 18.78 22.01
C LEU A 103 2.03 19.41 22.04
N GLY A 104 2.34 20.28 21.08
CA GLY A 104 3.65 20.93 20.95
C GLY A 104 3.68 21.98 19.85
N GLN A 105 4.65 22.90 19.92
CA GLN A 105 4.73 24.03 18.99
C GLN A 105 5.99 24.01 18.09
N ALA A 106 7.05 23.34 18.50
CA ALA A 106 8.33 23.34 17.76
C ALA A 106 8.58 21.98 17.08
N PRO A 107 9.13 21.94 15.87
CA PRO A 107 9.37 23.04 14.93
C PRO A 107 8.09 23.57 14.26
N ALA A 108 6.98 22.87 14.35
CA ALA A 108 5.66 23.27 13.88
C ALA A 108 4.57 22.72 14.82
N PRO A 109 3.42 23.40 14.98
CA PRO A 109 2.38 22.99 15.89
C PRO A 109 1.87 21.57 15.59
N VAL A 110 1.70 20.77 16.65
CA VAL A 110 1.15 19.40 16.62
C VAL A 110 -0.15 19.39 17.40
N TYR A 111 -1.19 18.86 16.81
CA TYR A 111 -2.52 18.77 17.41
C TYR A 111 -2.99 17.32 17.50
N ALA A 112 -3.67 16.99 18.60
CA ALA A 112 -4.38 15.75 18.77
C ALA A 112 -5.90 15.99 18.77
N LEU A 113 -6.61 15.05 18.16
CA LEU A 113 -8.06 14.94 18.14
C LEU A 113 -8.43 13.61 18.82
N SER A 114 -9.04 13.68 19.97
CA SER A 114 -9.60 12.49 20.63
C SER A 114 -11.00 12.22 20.10
N THR A 115 -11.24 10.99 19.67
CA THR A 115 -12.52 10.52 19.15
C THR A 115 -12.91 9.23 19.84
N THR A 116 -14.13 8.76 19.66
CA THR A 116 -14.57 7.45 20.19
C THR A 116 -13.86 6.28 19.50
N GLY A 117 -13.38 6.47 18.25
CA GLY A 117 -12.68 5.43 17.48
C GLY A 117 -11.16 5.45 17.64
N GLY A 118 -10.56 6.47 18.29
CA GLY A 118 -9.12 6.60 18.44
C GLY A 118 -8.63 8.05 18.50
N VAL A 119 -7.31 8.22 18.49
CA VAL A 119 -6.64 9.53 18.55
C VAL A 119 -5.96 9.83 17.21
N PHE A 120 -6.38 10.93 16.59
CA PHE A 120 -5.74 11.43 15.38
C PHE A 120 -4.74 12.53 15.71
N VAL A 121 -3.48 12.37 15.32
CA VAL A 121 -2.41 13.35 15.54
C VAL A 121 -1.96 13.91 14.21
N LEU A 122 -1.95 15.22 14.07
CA LEU A 122 -1.48 15.93 12.88
C LEU A 122 -0.49 17.05 13.23
N ARG A 123 0.39 17.35 12.29
CA ARG A 123 1.35 18.46 12.39
C ARG A 123 1.08 19.45 11.27
N ALA A 124 1.05 20.74 11.61
CA ALA A 124 0.98 21.80 10.60
C ALA A 124 2.16 21.74 9.63
N GLY A 125 1.89 21.87 8.34
CA GLY A 125 2.90 21.78 7.28
C GLY A 125 3.36 20.37 6.91
N SER A 126 2.80 19.31 7.51
CA SER A 126 3.17 17.92 7.23
C SER A 126 1.99 17.12 6.70
N GLN A 127 2.21 16.34 5.64
CA GLN A 127 1.22 15.35 5.18
C GLN A 127 1.26 14.05 6.02
N VAL A 128 2.27 13.88 6.88
CA VAL A 128 2.32 12.76 7.81
C VAL A 128 1.43 13.06 9.01
N ALA A 129 0.45 12.21 9.22
CA ALA A 129 -0.41 12.19 10.40
C ALA A 129 -0.39 10.79 11.00
N HIS A 130 -0.97 10.62 12.19
CA HIS A 130 -1.05 9.34 12.86
C HIS A 130 -2.46 9.09 13.38
N TRP A 131 -2.93 7.86 13.24
CA TRP A 131 -4.15 7.34 13.85
C TRP A 131 -3.78 6.24 14.84
N ASP A 132 -3.94 6.49 16.13
CA ASP A 132 -3.47 5.59 17.21
C ASP A 132 -2.01 5.14 17.04
N GLY A 133 -1.15 6.07 16.64
CA GLY A 133 0.27 5.83 16.38
C GLY A 133 0.61 5.25 15.01
N LEU A 134 -0.35 4.81 14.22
CA LEU A 134 -0.16 4.30 12.87
C LEU A 134 -0.02 5.46 11.88
N GLU A 135 0.99 5.42 11.00
CA GLU A 135 1.21 6.48 10.00
C GLU A 135 0.10 6.49 8.95
N VAL A 136 -0.53 7.64 8.77
CA VAL A 136 -1.53 7.92 7.74
C VAL A 136 -1.08 9.12 6.94
N ARG A 137 -1.15 9.04 5.61
CA ARG A 137 -0.77 10.14 4.73
C ARG A 137 -2.00 10.97 4.32
N LEU A 138 -1.94 12.27 4.61
CA LEU A 138 -2.90 13.26 4.12
C LEU A 138 -2.61 13.61 2.66
N GLY A 139 -3.63 14.00 1.91
CA GLY A 139 -3.46 14.56 0.58
C GLY A 139 -2.85 15.95 0.62
N PHE A 140 -3.19 16.74 1.65
CA PHE A 140 -2.76 18.13 1.79
C PHE A 140 -2.21 18.38 3.20
N ALA A 141 -1.06 19.02 3.30
CA ALA A 141 -0.48 19.38 4.60
C ALA A 141 -1.39 20.41 5.31
N PRO A 142 -1.78 20.16 6.58
CA PRO A 142 -2.54 21.12 7.37
C PRO A 142 -1.86 22.49 7.45
N GLN A 143 -2.60 23.56 7.40
CA GLN A 143 -2.09 24.93 7.39
C GLN A 143 -2.38 25.65 8.69
N MET A 144 -1.51 26.59 9.07
CA MET A 144 -1.79 27.56 10.14
C MET A 144 -2.31 28.86 9.50
N ILE A 145 -3.56 29.23 9.79
CA ILE A 145 -4.17 30.48 9.33
C ILE A 145 -4.68 31.24 10.56
N ASN A 146 -4.18 32.45 10.76
CA ASN A 146 -4.53 33.29 11.92
C ASN A 146 -4.36 32.56 13.28
N GLY A 147 -3.28 31.76 13.41
CA GLY A 147 -2.97 31.05 14.65
C GLY A 147 -3.82 29.80 14.91
N GLN A 148 -4.66 29.39 13.95
CA GLN A 148 -5.49 28.17 14.06
C GLN A 148 -5.13 27.14 12.99
N PRO A 149 -5.22 25.83 13.30
CA PRO A 149 -5.00 24.78 12.32
C PRO A 149 -6.20 24.64 11.38
N TYR A 150 -5.90 24.56 10.09
CA TYR A 150 -6.87 24.28 9.02
C TYR A 150 -6.50 22.99 8.33
N VAL A 151 -7.51 22.19 8.00
CA VAL A 151 -7.38 20.96 7.24
C VAL A 151 -8.18 21.08 5.94
N HIS A 152 -7.64 20.51 4.87
CA HIS A 152 -8.30 20.51 3.58
C HIS A 152 -9.59 19.68 3.61
N THR A 153 -10.67 20.16 2.97
CA THR A 153 -12.00 19.51 2.99
C THR A 153 -11.96 18.07 2.49
N LEU A 154 -11.11 17.76 1.51
CA LEU A 154 -10.95 16.39 1.02
C LEU A 154 -10.30 15.48 2.07
N ASP A 155 -9.31 15.96 2.84
CA ASP A 155 -8.75 15.18 3.94
C ASP A 155 -9.73 14.94 5.07
N LEU A 156 -10.56 15.96 5.39
CA LEU A 156 -11.64 15.77 6.36
C LEU A 156 -12.58 14.66 5.89
N LYS A 157 -13.09 14.71 4.65
CA LYS A 157 -14.07 13.77 4.11
C LYS A 157 -13.50 12.39 3.79
N LYS A 158 -12.29 12.33 3.28
CA LYS A 158 -11.69 11.11 2.71
C LYS A 158 -10.66 10.46 3.62
N THR A 159 -10.28 11.11 4.74
CA THR A 159 -9.35 10.58 5.71
C THR A 159 -9.93 10.60 7.11
N LEU A 160 -10.29 11.77 7.66
CA LEU A 160 -10.71 11.88 9.06
C LEU A 160 -12.09 11.25 9.29
N GLU A 161 -13.11 11.64 8.51
CA GLU A 161 -14.47 11.09 8.67
C GLU A 161 -14.53 9.56 8.61
N PRO A 162 -13.89 8.87 7.64
CA PRO A 162 -13.87 7.42 7.63
C PRO A 162 -13.21 6.78 8.85
N LEU A 163 -12.18 7.42 9.44
CA LEU A 163 -11.48 6.91 10.63
C LEU A 163 -12.27 7.16 11.90
N VAL A 164 -12.95 8.32 11.99
CA VAL A 164 -13.77 8.70 13.16
C VAL A 164 -15.12 7.99 13.18
N GLY A 165 -15.66 7.65 12.02
CA GLY A 165 -17.00 7.08 11.86
C GLY A 165 -17.20 5.66 12.38
N GLY A 166 -16.19 5.03 12.97
CA GLY A 166 -16.31 3.74 13.65
C GLY A 166 -16.12 2.53 12.72
N SER A 167 -16.63 1.40 13.14
CA SER A 167 -16.43 0.04 12.65
C SER A 167 -15.97 -0.13 11.20
N CYS A 168 -14.72 -0.50 11.03
CA CYS A 168 -14.03 -0.56 9.76
C CYS A 168 -14.56 -1.62 8.78
N LEU A 169 -15.13 -2.71 9.26
CA LEU A 169 -15.54 -3.85 8.44
C LEU A 169 -17.05 -4.16 8.56
N SER A 170 -17.85 -3.21 9.05
CA SER A 170 -19.30 -3.37 9.18
C SER A 170 -20.04 -3.57 7.83
N PHE A 171 -19.37 -3.24 6.72
CA PHE A 171 -19.90 -3.46 5.38
C PHE A 171 -19.82 -4.92 4.92
N LEU A 172 -19.08 -5.79 5.64
CA LEU A 172 -18.97 -7.20 5.29
C LEU A 172 -20.19 -7.98 5.76
N LYS A 173 -20.75 -8.75 4.84
CA LYS A 173 -21.84 -9.72 5.13
C LYS A 173 -21.31 -10.93 5.92
N THR A 174 -22.23 -11.76 6.40
CA THR A 174 -21.90 -13.09 6.93
C THR A 174 -21.36 -13.95 5.79
N ASN A 175 -20.25 -14.69 5.98
CA ASN A 175 -19.57 -15.49 4.97
C ASN A 175 -19.20 -14.66 3.70
N PRO A 176 -18.38 -13.62 3.87
CA PRO A 176 -18.02 -12.77 2.76
C PRO A 176 -17.09 -13.49 1.77
N THR A 177 -17.11 -13.03 0.52
CA THR A 177 -16.24 -13.52 -0.54
C THR A 177 -15.03 -12.62 -0.68
N ILE A 178 -13.83 -13.18 -0.63
CA ILE A 178 -12.58 -12.47 -0.89
C ILE A 178 -11.87 -13.05 -2.11
N VAL A 179 -11.38 -12.16 -2.96
CA VAL A 179 -10.36 -12.51 -3.96
C VAL A 179 -9.01 -12.03 -3.46
N ILE A 180 -8.10 -12.97 -3.27
CA ILE A 180 -6.70 -12.70 -2.94
C ILE A 180 -5.91 -12.75 -4.25
N ASP A 181 -5.15 -11.72 -4.50
CA ASP A 181 -4.34 -11.58 -5.71
C ASP A 181 -2.85 -11.70 -5.37
N PRO A 182 -2.23 -12.88 -5.57
CA PRO A 182 -0.79 -12.98 -5.48
C PRO A 182 -0.15 -12.19 -6.63
N GLY A 183 0.52 -11.09 -6.34
CA GLY A 183 1.13 -10.24 -7.35
C GLY A 183 2.08 -11.01 -8.27
N HIS A 184 2.25 -10.53 -9.52
CA HIS A 184 3.12 -11.11 -10.54
C HIS A 184 2.74 -12.54 -10.95
N GLY A 185 3.63 -13.25 -11.64
CA GLY A 185 3.44 -14.64 -12.09
C GLY A 185 3.88 -14.87 -13.53
N GLY A 186 4.26 -16.10 -13.88
CA GLY A 186 4.73 -16.46 -15.21
C GLY A 186 5.99 -15.69 -15.61
N GLN A 187 5.94 -14.94 -16.73
CA GLN A 187 7.06 -14.11 -17.20
C GLN A 187 7.28 -12.86 -16.34
N ASP A 188 6.23 -12.35 -15.72
CA ASP A 188 6.34 -11.27 -14.73
C ASP A 188 6.83 -11.84 -13.39
N SER A 189 8.13 -11.74 -13.16
CA SER A 189 8.75 -12.25 -11.93
C SER A 189 8.53 -11.35 -10.72
N GLY A 190 8.11 -10.09 -10.92
CA GLY A 190 8.25 -9.05 -9.92
C GLY A 190 9.72 -8.77 -9.60
N THR A 191 10.00 -8.27 -8.41
CA THR A 191 11.37 -7.99 -8.00
C THR A 191 12.12 -9.28 -7.63
N THR A 192 13.41 -9.34 -7.99
CA THR A 192 14.30 -10.42 -7.53
C THR A 192 14.80 -10.10 -6.13
N SER A 193 14.72 -11.06 -5.23
CA SER A 193 15.29 -10.93 -3.89
C SER A 193 16.80 -10.66 -3.95
N VAL A 194 17.28 -9.74 -3.11
CA VAL A 194 18.72 -9.47 -2.97
C VAL A 194 19.53 -10.72 -2.57
N LEU A 195 18.87 -11.78 -2.09
CA LEU A 195 19.47 -13.09 -1.84
C LEU A 195 19.68 -13.92 -3.11
N GLY A 196 19.17 -13.49 -4.27
CA GLY A 196 19.55 -13.90 -5.61
C GLY A 196 18.78 -15.06 -6.25
N TYR A 197 18.01 -15.89 -5.56
CA TYR A 197 17.49 -17.14 -6.11
C TYR A 197 15.97 -17.29 -6.16
N ARG A 198 15.23 -16.30 -5.67
CA ARG A 198 13.76 -16.30 -5.69
C ARG A 198 13.22 -14.91 -6.04
N CYS A 199 12.11 -14.93 -6.71
CA CYS A 199 11.41 -13.73 -7.16
C CYS A 199 10.18 -13.44 -6.30
N GLU A 200 9.69 -12.24 -6.36
CA GLU A 200 8.51 -11.78 -5.64
C GLU A 200 7.29 -12.68 -5.89
N LYS A 201 7.08 -13.09 -7.14
CA LYS A 201 5.96 -13.97 -7.53
C LYS A 201 5.88 -15.27 -6.72
N ASP A 202 7.04 -15.81 -6.28
CA ASP A 202 7.08 -17.05 -5.48
C ASP A 202 6.61 -16.82 -4.06
N PHE A 203 7.02 -15.70 -3.48
CA PHE A 203 6.69 -15.33 -2.11
C PHE A 203 5.23 -14.89 -1.97
N THR A 204 4.73 -14.12 -2.94
CA THR A 204 3.34 -13.67 -2.95
C THR A 204 2.37 -14.83 -3.10
N LEU A 205 2.70 -15.84 -3.93
CA LEU A 205 1.89 -17.05 -4.09
C LEU A 205 1.84 -17.89 -2.81
N ASP A 206 2.99 -18.09 -2.15
CA ASP A 206 3.03 -18.83 -0.87
C ASP A 206 2.25 -18.10 0.22
N TRP A 207 2.40 -16.78 0.32
CA TRP A 207 1.66 -15.96 1.27
C TRP A 207 0.14 -16.04 1.02
N ALA A 208 -0.29 -15.88 -0.23
CA ALA A 208 -1.70 -15.94 -0.60
C ALA A 208 -2.34 -17.29 -0.30
N ARG A 209 -1.65 -18.40 -0.55
CA ARG A 209 -2.12 -19.75 -0.22
C ARG A 209 -2.32 -19.95 1.28
N ARG A 210 -1.36 -19.47 2.10
CA ARG A 210 -1.45 -19.51 3.57
C ARG A 210 -2.64 -18.71 4.08
N LEU A 211 -2.76 -17.46 3.59
CA LEU A 211 -3.88 -16.60 3.93
C LEU A 211 -5.22 -17.20 3.52
N GLY A 212 -5.29 -17.74 2.30
CA GLY A 212 -6.50 -18.37 1.78
C GLY A 212 -6.98 -19.53 2.65
N SER A 213 -6.06 -20.37 3.11
CA SER A 213 -6.38 -21.48 4.03
C SER A 213 -6.93 -20.98 5.36
N LEU A 214 -6.32 -19.94 5.95
CA LEU A 214 -6.77 -19.35 7.21
C LEU A 214 -8.16 -18.72 7.09
N LEU A 215 -8.40 -17.96 6.03
CA LEU A 215 -9.68 -17.30 5.84
C LEU A 215 -10.81 -18.30 5.54
N ALA A 216 -10.54 -19.36 4.78
CA ALA A 216 -11.53 -20.43 4.52
C ALA A 216 -11.97 -21.11 5.83
N THR A 217 -11.06 -21.35 6.78
CA THR A 217 -11.41 -21.90 8.10
C THR A 217 -12.21 -20.91 8.97
N ASN A 218 -12.12 -19.61 8.66
CA ASN A 218 -12.85 -18.55 9.35
C ASN A 218 -14.17 -18.15 8.64
N GLY A 219 -14.67 -18.98 7.75
CA GLY A 219 -15.99 -18.82 7.11
C GLY A 219 -16.00 -17.91 5.88
N TRP A 220 -14.83 -17.53 5.32
CA TRP A 220 -14.74 -16.80 4.08
C TRP A 220 -14.86 -17.73 2.86
N GLN A 221 -15.52 -17.25 1.82
CA GLN A 221 -15.37 -17.83 0.49
C GLN A 221 -14.13 -17.23 -0.16
N VAL A 222 -13.11 -18.04 -0.39
CA VAL A 222 -11.79 -17.58 -0.83
C VAL A 222 -11.49 -18.03 -2.24
N PHE A 223 -11.07 -17.08 -3.08
CA PHE A 223 -10.58 -17.34 -4.42
C PHE A 223 -9.22 -16.65 -4.59
N LEU A 224 -8.28 -17.33 -5.26
CA LEU A 224 -6.99 -16.77 -5.62
C LEU A 224 -6.99 -16.45 -7.12
N THR A 225 -6.53 -15.27 -7.53
CA THR A 225 -6.44 -14.92 -8.96
C THR A 225 -5.55 -15.91 -9.72
N ARG A 226 -4.51 -16.43 -9.07
CA ARG A 226 -3.69 -17.55 -9.53
C ARG A 226 -3.34 -18.47 -8.37
N ASN A 227 -3.30 -19.77 -8.63
CA ASN A 227 -2.91 -20.80 -7.65
C ASN A 227 -1.66 -21.58 -8.09
N TYR A 228 -1.00 -21.17 -9.16
CA TYR A 228 0.27 -21.67 -9.66
C TYR A 228 1.04 -20.53 -10.34
N ASP A 229 2.24 -20.80 -10.80
CA ASP A 229 3.07 -19.81 -11.49
C ASP A 229 2.53 -19.60 -12.91
N THR A 230 1.68 -18.60 -13.07
CA THR A 230 1.10 -18.19 -14.36
C THR A 230 0.99 -16.68 -14.41
N GLU A 231 1.18 -16.12 -15.59
CA GLU A 231 1.00 -14.70 -15.86
C GLU A 231 -0.48 -14.35 -15.96
N LEU A 232 -0.84 -13.23 -15.34
CA LEU A 232 -2.17 -12.64 -15.44
C LEU A 232 -2.05 -11.15 -15.66
N SER A 233 -2.70 -10.65 -16.69
CA SER A 233 -2.82 -9.20 -16.88
C SER A 233 -3.64 -8.55 -15.78
N VAL A 234 -3.44 -7.26 -15.57
CA VAL A 234 -4.23 -6.47 -14.60
C VAL A 234 -5.73 -6.60 -14.88
N SER A 235 -6.13 -6.55 -16.15
CA SER A 235 -7.54 -6.71 -16.55
C SER A 235 -8.10 -8.09 -16.18
N ASN A 236 -7.33 -9.17 -16.33
CA ASN A 236 -7.76 -10.51 -15.95
C ASN A 236 -7.93 -10.66 -14.44
N ARG A 237 -7.06 -10.02 -13.63
CA ARG A 237 -7.19 -9.99 -12.16
C ARG A 237 -8.49 -9.29 -11.72
N MET A 238 -8.82 -8.16 -12.35
CA MET A 238 -10.07 -7.44 -12.09
C MET A 238 -11.30 -8.25 -12.54
N ALA A 239 -11.28 -8.80 -13.75
CA ALA A 239 -12.36 -9.63 -14.29
C ALA A 239 -12.59 -10.89 -13.44
N PHE A 240 -11.53 -11.50 -12.90
CA PHE A 240 -11.63 -12.64 -11.98
C PHE A 240 -12.38 -12.25 -10.70
N ALA A 241 -12.07 -11.12 -10.09
CA ALA A 241 -12.76 -10.63 -8.91
C ALA A 241 -14.24 -10.33 -9.19
N GLU A 242 -14.55 -9.79 -10.37
CA GLU A 242 -15.92 -9.53 -10.82
C GLU A 242 -16.70 -10.83 -11.02
N ALA A 243 -16.13 -11.80 -11.72
CA ALA A 243 -16.77 -13.10 -11.98
C ALA A 243 -17.13 -13.87 -10.69
N HIS A 244 -16.31 -13.72 -9.64
CA HIS A 244 -16.55 -14.35 -8.34
C HIS A 244 -17.39 -13.49 -7.40
N LYS A 245 -17.86 -12.30 -7.85
CA LYS A 245 -18.68 -11.38 -7.04
C LYS A 245 -18.05 -11.10 -5.67
N ALA A 246 -16.72 -10.86 -5.67
CA ALA A 246 -15.98 -10.66 -4.45
C ALA A 246 -16.51 -9.44 -3.67
N ASP A 247 -16.62 -9.56 -2.36
CA ASP A 247 -16.92 -8.46 -1.44
C ASP A 247 -15.67 -7.65 -1.11
N VAL A 248 -14.48 -8.27 -1.21
CA VAL A 248 -13.17 -7.66 -0.97
C VAL A 248 -12.17 -8.15 -2.01
N PHE A 249 -11.29 -7.26 -2.46
CA PHE A 249 -10.10 -7.59 -3.25
C PHE A 249 -8.83 -7.21 -2.48
N LEU A 250 -7.91 -8.16 -2.35
CA LEU A 250 -6.65 -7.99 -1.63
C LEU A 250 -5.48 -8.43 -2.48
N SER A 251 -4.64 -7.51 -2.92
CA SER A 251 -3.41 -7.80 -3.66
C SER A 251 -2.20 -7.85 -2.71
N LEU A 252 -1.38 -8.88 -2.85
CA LEU A 252 -0.22 -9.15 -2.00
C LEU A 252 1.08 -9.01 -2.79
N HIS A 253 1.99 -8.19 -2.27
CA HIS A 253 3.26 -7.83 -2.88
C HIS A 253 4.40 -7.76 -1.86
N PHE A 254 5.63 -7.69 -2.37
CA PHE A 254 6.84 -7.36 -1.62
C PHE A 254 7.64 -6.30 -2.37
N ASN A 255 7.86 -5.19 -1.74
CA ASN A 255 8.44 -3.99 -2.30
C ASN A 255 9.91 -4.14 -2.70
N SER A 256 10.37 -3.21 -3.53
CA SER A 256 11.79 -3.03 -3.86
C SER A 256 12.13 -1.55 -4.00
N SER A 257 13.34 -1.21 -3.63
CA SER A 257 13.95 0.12 -3.82
C SER A 257 15.35 0.00 -4.43
N ALA A 258 15.65 -1.13 -5.08
CA ALA A 258 16.94 -1.32 -5.71
C ALA A 258 17.31 -0.13 -6.63
N PRO A 259 18.59 0.32 -6.63
CA PRO A 259 19.74 -0.26 -5.93
C PRO A 259 19.85 0.11 -4.43
N ASN A 260 18.93 0.89 -3.86
CA ASN A 260 18.92 1.24 -2.45
C ASN A 260 18.45 0.05 -1.60
N ASP A 261 19.33 -0.51 -0.80
CA ASP A 261 19.07 -1.64 0.09
C ASP A 261 18.67 -1.25 1.52
N GLN A 262 18.62 0.05 1.84
CA GLN A 262 18.30 0.55 3.18
C GLN A 262 16.80 0.67 3.43
N GLN A 263 16.00 0.75 2.38
CA GLN A 263 14.55 0.85 2.55
C GLN A 263 14.00 -0.45 3.15
N ALA A 264 13.14 -0.30 4.15
CA ALA A 264 12.54 -1.40 4.88
C ALA A 264 11.17 -0.99 5.43
N GLY A 265 10.32 -1.95 5.78
CA GLY A 265 9.06 -1.73 6.45
C GLY A 265 7.84 -2.13 5.63
N LEU A 266 6.68 -1.92 6.23
CA LEU A 266 5.38 -2.30 5.67
C LEU A 266 4.67 -1.08 5.10
N GLU A 267 4.02 -1.25 3.96
CA GLU A 267 3.14 -0.25 3.34
C GLU A 267 1.82 -0.91 2.97
N THR A 268 0.72 -0.18 3.12
CA THR A 268 -0.57 -0.61 2.60
C THR A 268 -1.17 0.49 1.75
N TYR A 269 -1.59 0.13 0.55
CA TYR A 269 -2.06 1.04 -0.46
C TYR A 269 -3.55 0.94 -0.67
N CYS A 270 -4.22 2.06 -0.79
CA CYS A 270 -5.54 2.19 -1.40
C CYS A 270 -5.51 3.17 -2.58
N LEU A 271 -6.57 3.15 -3.40
CA LEU A 271 -6.68 4.09 -4.51
C LEU A 271 -6.76 5.52 -3.99
N THR A 272 -6.09 6.45 -4.68
CA THR A 272 -6.20 7.88 -4.36
C THR A 272 -7.61 8.39 -4.70
N PRO A 273 -8.30 9.03 -3.75
CA PRO A 273 -9.60 9.66 -4.02
C PRO A 273 -9.52 10.73 -5.10
N THR A 274 -10.60 10.87 -5.88
CA THR A 274 -10.72 11.95 -6.87
C THR A 274 -10.54 13.32 -6.21
N GLY A 275 -9.77 14.18 -6.83
CA GLY A 275 -9.44 15.52 -6.34
C GLY A 275 -8.25 15.59 -5.37
N MET A 276 -7.73 14.46 -4.90
CA MET A 276 -6.55 14.40 -4.02
C MET A 276 -5.29 14.06 -4.82
N PRO A 277 -4.13 14.59 -4.44
CA PRO A 277 -2.84 14.10 -4.97
C PRO A 277 -2.52 12.71 -4.40
N SER A 278 -1.86 11.87 -5.20
CA SER A 278 -1.30 10.61 -4.70
C SER A 278 -0.13 10.87 -3.75
N THR A 279 0.02 10.03 -2.73
CA THR A 279 1.15 10.13 -1.78
C THR A 279 2.46 9.65 -2.39
N ILE A 280 2.36 8.89 -3.49
CA ILE A 280 3.48 8.43 -4.30
C ILE A 280 3.00 8.21 -5.74
N THR A 281 3.80 8.60 -6.72
CA THR A 281 3.43 8.54 -8.14
C THR A 281 4.29 7.59 -8.97
N ARG A 282 5.52 7.33 -8.56
CA ARG A 282 6.50 6.50 -9.28
C ARG A 282 6.59 6.84 -10.79
N GLY A 283 6.59 8.14 -11.11
CA GLY A 283 6.63 8.61 -12.50
C GLY A 283 5.30 8.58 -13.26
N TYR A 284 4.24 8.08 -12.66
CA TYR A 284 2.89 8.12 -13.23
C TYR A 284 2.37 9.57 -13.29
N ASN A 285 1.73 9.93 -14.40
CA ASN A 285 1.04 11.22 -14.52
C ASN A 285 -0.22 11.22 -13.64
N ASP A 286 -0.08 11.75 -12.42
CA ASP A 286 -1.12 11.75 -11.38
C ASP A 286 -2.17 12.83 -11.62
N ASN A 287 -3.04 12.63 -12.59
CA ASN A 287 -4.18 13.52 -12.81
C ASN A 287 -5.25 13.35 -11.71
N ALA A 288 -5.29 14.28 -10.78
CA ALA A 288 -6.22 14.24 -9.64
C ALA A 288 -7.71 14.32 -10.05
N ALA A 289 -8.02 14.82 -11.23
CA ALA A 289 -9.40 14.91 -11.73
C ALA A 289 -9.98 13.57 -12.22
N LEU A 290 -9.11 12.57 -12.46
CA LEU A 290 -9.57 11.26 -12.89
C LEU A 290 -10.29 10.52 -11.77
N ALA A 291 -11.49 10.05 -12.09
CA ALA A 291 -12.29 9.18 -11.23
C ALA A 291 -12.26 7.74 -11.78
N PHE A 292 -12.17 6.78 -10.90
CA PHE A 292 -12.16 5.35 -11.22
C PHE A 292 -13.29 4.63 -10.46
N PRO A 293 -13.75 3.45 -10.93
CA PRO A 293 -14.80 2.70 -10.25
C PRO A 293 -14.53 2.49 -8.75
N ASN A 294 -13.30 2.23 -8.37
CA ASN A 294 -12.93 1.99 -6.98
C ASN A 294 -13.03 3.24 -6.07
N ASN A 295 -13.12 4.45 -6.63
CA ASN A 295 -13.35 5.66 -5.82
C ASN A 295 -14.73 5.69 -5.15
N ALA A 296 -15.67 4.84 -5.56
CA ALA A 296 -16.93 4.63 -4.84
C ALA A 296 -16.71 4.02 -3.44
N PHE A 297 -15.56 3.42 -3.20
CA PHE A 297 -15.22 2.70 -1.96
C PHE A 297 -14.09 3.37 -1.16
N ASP A 298 -13.81 4.66 -1.37
CA ASP A 298 -12.70 5.38 -0.73
C ASP A 298 -12.65 5.19 0.80
N ALA A 299 -13.82 5.25 1.47
CA ALA A 299 -13.91 5.08 2.92
C ALA A 299 -13.60 3.63 3.34
N GLN A 300 -14.23 2.66 2.69
CA GLN A 300 -14.02 1.24 2.98
C GLN A 300 -12.59 0.78 2.66
N ASN A 301 -11.99 1.33 1.58
CA ASN A 301 -10.59 1.06 1.24
C ASN A 301 -9.65 1.52 2.36
N LEU A 302 -9.86 2.74 2.87
CA LEU A 302 -9.03 3.27 3.95
C LEU A 302 -9.21 2.48 5.26
N GLN A 303 -10.44 2.14 5.60
CA GLN A 303 -10.76 1.34 6.79
C GLN A 303 -10.15 -0.06 6.70
N LEU A 304 -10.33 -0.74 5.56
CA LEU A 304 -9.73 -2.05 5.30
C LEU A 304 -8.19 -1.99 5.37
N ALA A 305 -7.59 -0.96 4.75
CA ALA A 305 -6.14 -0.74 4.81
C ALA A 305 -5.66 -0.53 6.24
N LEU A 306 -6.41 0.22 7.06
CA LEU A 306 -6.07 0.49 8.46
C LEU A 306 -5.98 -0.80 9.27
N GLU A 307 -7.03 -1.65 9.23
CA GLU A 307 -7.08 -2.86 10.05
C GLU A 307 -6.04 -3.88 9.63
N VAL A 308 -5.88 -4.10 8.31
CA VAL A 308 -4.85 -5.02 7.79
C VAL A 308 -3.45 -4.51 8.14
N HIS A 309 -3.18 -3.23 7.94
CA HIS A 309 -1.86 -2.64 8.23
C HIS A 309 -1.53 -2.68 9.73
N ARG A 310 -2.49 -2.32 10.60
CA ARG A 310 -2.35 -2.39 12.06
C ARG A 310 -1.97 -3.80 12.51
N ALA A 311 -2.67 -4.80 12.01
CA ALA A 311 -2.39 -6.19 12.34
C ALA A 311 -1.01 -6.66 11.85
N LEU A 312 -0.58 -6.21 10.67
CA LEU A 312 0.74 -6.53 10.12
C LEU A 312 1.89 -5.91 10.92
N LEU A 313 1.74 -4.68 11.41
CA LEU A 313 2.77 -4.03 12.23
C LEU A 313 3.06 -4.80 13.53
N GLN A 314 2.11 -5.58 14.05
CA GLN A 314 2.30 -6.41 15.23
C GLN A 314 3.20 -7.64 14.98
N VAL A 315 3.45 -7.99 13.74
CA VAL A 315 4.26 -9.18 13.37
C VAL A 315 5.73 -8.94 13.62
N ASN A 316 6.31 -8.15 14.21
CA ASN A 316 7.75 -8.02 14.53
C ASN A 316 8.20 -6.58 14.84
N GLY A 317 7.31 -5.71 15.29
CA GLY A 317 7.64 -4.31 15.53
C GLY A 317 8.22 -3.65 14.27
N ARG A 318 7.64 -3.96 13.10
CA ARG A 318 8.14 -3.52 11.81
C ARG A 318 8.06 -2.03 11.65
N HIS A 319 8.98 -1.50 10.86
CA HIS A 319 8.96 -0.08 10.49
C HIS A 319 7.66 0.23 9.75
N ASP A 320 6.88 1.14 10.33
CA ASP A 320 5.65 1.65 9.74
C ASP A 320 6.00 2.67 8.66
N ARG A 321 5.63 2.36 7.41
CA ARG A 321 5.75 3.29 6.29
C ARG A 321 4.39 3.85 5.87
N GLY A 322 3.35 3.44 6.59
CA GLY A 322 2.04 4.04 6.58
C GLY A 322 1.06 3.53 5.54
N LEU A 323 -0.13 4.08 5.69
CA LEU A 323 -1.18 3.96 4.68
C LEU A 323 -0.90 4.95 3.56
N ARG A 324 -0.78 4.41 2.34
CA ARG A 324 -0.44 5.16 1.13
C ARG A 324 -1.63 5.24 0.19
N ARG A 325 -1.61 6.25 -0.65
CA ARG A 325 -2.59 6.44 -1.72
C ARG A 325 -1.88 6.57 -3.05
N ALA A 326 -2.24 5.70 -4.00
CA ALA A 326 -1.58 5.67 -5.29
C ALA A 326 -2.58 5.42 -6.42
N ARG A 327 -2.58 6.32 -7.42
CA ARG A 327 -3.47 6.21 -8.58
C ARG A 327 -2.87 5.35 -9.69
N TYR A 328 -1.55 5.12 -9.68
CA TYR A 328 -0.89 4.27 -10.66
C TYR A 328 -1.20 2.78 -10.51
N LEU A 329 -1.72 2.33 -9.37
CA LEU A 329 -2.03 0.93 -9.10
C LEU A 329 -3.22 0.44 -9.94
N GLY A 330 -2.93 -0.07 -11.14
CA GLY A 330 -3.92 -0.50 -12.12
C GLY A 330 -4.91 -1.51 -11.55
N VAL A 331 -4.42 -2.48 -10.78
CA VAL A 331 -5.22 -3.55 -10.17
C VAL A 331 -6.31 -3.04 -9.21
N LEU A 332 -6.12 -1.84 -8.61
CA LEU A 332 -7.10 -1.22 -7.73
C LEU A 332 -8.11 -0.35 -8.49
N ARG A 333 -7.68 0.34 -9.55
CA ARG A 333 -8.51 1.34 -10.25
C ARG A 333 -9.87 0.80 -10.71
N GLY A 334 -9.88 -0.39 -11.29
CA GLY A 334 -11.08 -0.99 -11.89
C GLY A 334 -11.91 -1.85 -10.95
N GLN A 335 -11.61 -1.90 -9.65
CA GLN A 335 -12.37 -2.70 -8.69
C GLN A 335 -13.72 -2.04 -8.36
N ASN A 336 -14.80 -2.84 -8.38
CA ASN A 336 -16.15 -2.43 -7.97
C ASN A 336 -16.47 -2.90 -6.54
N ARG A 337 -15.48 -2.87 -5.66
CA ARG A 337 -15.53 -3.35 -4.27
C ARG A 337 -14.40 -2.72 -3.47
N PRO A 338 -14.42 -2.77 -2.13
CA PRO A 338 -13.27 -2.42 -1.32
C PRO A 338 -12.03 -3.20 -1.75
N ALA A 339 -10.92 -2.48 -1.98
CA ALA A 339 -9.70 -3.04 -2.54
C ALA A 339 -8.46 -2.36 -1.97
N ILE A 340 -7.48 -3.17 -1.58
CA ILE A 340 -6.17 -2.71 -1.11
C ILE A 340 -5.04 -3.55 -1.71
N LEU A 341 -3.84 -2.97 -1.70
CA LEU A 341 -2.60 -3.67 -2.01
C LEU A 341 -1.67 -3.57 -0.80
N VAL A 342 -1.08 -4.68 -0.42
CA VAL A 342 -0.19 -4.79 0.74
C VAL A 342 1.22 -5.14 0.29
N GLU A 343 2.18 -4.34 0.75
CA GLU A 343 3.62 -4.57 0.61
C GLU A 343 4.16 -5.15 1.92
N GLY A 344 4.46 -6.44 1.94
CA GLY A 344 4.85 -7.20 3.12
C GLY A 344 6.30 -7.02 3.57
N GLY A 345 7.01 -6.02 3.02
CA GLY A 345 8.43 -5.73 3.26
C GLY A 345 9.21 -5.59 1.97
N TYR A 346 10.51 -5.35 2.06
CA TYR A 346 11.39 -5.05 0.92
C TYR A 346 12.31 -6.21 0.59
N LEU A 347 12.18 -6.78 -0.61
CA LEU A 347 13.08 -7.81 -1.14
C LEU A 347 14.47 -7.28 -1.51
N SER A 348 14.61 -5.97 -1.71
CA SER A 348 15.89 -5.29 -1.90
C SER A 348 16.67 -5.10 -0.59
N ASN A 349 16.04 -5.21 0.58
CA ASN A 349 16.69 -5.09 1.87
C ASN A 349 17.18 -6.48 2.36
N PRO A 350 18.50 -6.67 2.62
CA PRO A 350 19.03 -8.00 2.97
C PRO A 350 18.43 -8.60 4.26
N ARG A 351 18.06 -7.76 5.22
CA ARG A 351 17.45 -8.22 6.47
C ARG A 351 16.00 -8.68 6.24
N GLU A 352 15.22 -7.89 5.51
CA GLU A 352 13.82 -8.24 5.21
C GLU A 352 13.72 -9.39 4.23
N ALA A 353 14.59 -9.45 3.22
CA ALA A 353 14.64 -10.55 2.29
C ALA A 353 14.87 -11.91 2.99
N ARG A 354 15.72 -11.97 4.04
CA ARG A 354 15.91 -13.20 4.85
C ARG A 354 14.62 -13.57 5.59
N LEU A 355 13.90 -12.60 6.14
CA LEU A 355 12.62 -12.86 6.81
C LEU A 355 11.57 -13.32 5.81
N ILE A 356 11.46 -12.65 4.68
CA ILE A 356 10.50 -13.01 3.62
C ILE A 356 10.81 -14.42 3.07
N ALA A 357 12.08 -14.79 2.99
CA ALA A 357 12.50 -16.14 2.59
C ALA A 357 12.08 -17.24 3.60
N ASP A 358 11.86 -16.88 4.88
CA ASP A 358 11.40 -17.82 5.90
C ASP A 358 9.89 -18.11 5.76
N PRO A 359 9.47 -19.37 5.53
CA PRO A 359 8.06 -19.73 5.48
C PRO A 359 7.30 -19.41 6.77
N ALA A 360 7.95 -19.48 7.93
CA ALA A 360 7.30 -19.14 9.21
C ALA A 360 6.98 -17.65 9.31
N TYR A 361 7.79 -16.79 8.72
CA TYR A 361 7.51 -15.38 8.65
C TYR A 361 6.30 -15.08 7.74
N ARG A 362 6.23 -15.69 6.56
CA ARG A 362 5.07 -15.54 5.67
C ARG A 362 3.78 -16.10 6.30
N GLN A 363 3.89 -17.15 7.13
CA GLN A 363 2.77 -17.64 7.93
C GLN A 363 2.28 -16.57 8.91
N LYS A 364 3.18 -15.90 9.63
CA LYS A 364 2.82 -14.78 10.53
C LYS A 364 2.17 -13.61 9.80
N LEU A 365 2.66 -13.28 8.60
CA LEU A 365 2.01 -12.26 7.75
C LEU A 365 0.57 -12.68 7.38
N ALA A 366 0.36 -13.93 7.01
CA ALA A 366 -0.96 -14.47 6.69
C ALA A 366 -1.90 -14.42 7.90
N GLU A 367 -1.43 -14.83 9.07
CA GLU A 367 -2.19 -14.76 10.32
C GLU A 367 -2.54 -13.33 10.71
N ALA A 368 -1.62 -12.38 10.50
CA ALA A 368 -1.87 -10.97 10.77
C ALA A 368 -2.96 -10.41 9.86
N VAL A 369 -2.88 -10.66 8.55
CA VAL A 369 -3.93 -10.23 7.61
C VAL A 369 -5.28 -10.86 7.98
N ALA A 370 -5.30 -12.16 8.31
CA ALA A 370 -6.52 -12.85 8.71
C ALA A 370 -7.13 -12.23 9.98
N ARG A 371 -6.32 -11.85 10.97
CA ARG A 371 -6.79 -11.11 12.16
C ARG A 371 -7.36 -9.74 11.79
N GLY A 372 -6.64 -8.94 10.99
CA GLY A 372 -7.11 -7.63 10.56
C GLY A 372 -8.44 -7.69 9.79
N LEU A 373 -8.72 -8.80 9.09
CA LEU A 373 -9.99 -9.03 8.42
C LEU A 373 -11.10 -9.58 9.36
N ALA A 374 -10.73 -10.14 10.52
CA ALA A 374 -11.68 -10.67 11.49
C ALA A 374 -12.11 -9.62 12.53
N GLU A 375 -11.31 -8.59 12.77
CA GLU A 375 -11.59 -7.55 13.76
C GLU A 375 -12.80 -6.71 13.34
N LYS A 376 -13.99 -7.21 13.71
CA LYS A 376 -15.15 -6.36 13.84
C LYS A 376 -14.85 -5.49 15.06
N SER A 377 -14.56 -4.21 14.83
CA SER A 377 -14.29 -3.26 15.90
C SER A 377 -15.31 -3.42 17.02
N GLU A 378 -14.93 -4.01 18.14
CA GLU A 378 -15.62 -3.86 19.40
C GLU A 378 -15.38 -2.43 19.88
N VAL A 379 -16.12 -1.50 19.32
CA VAL A 379 -16.18 -0.14 19.82
C VAL A 379 -16.91 -0.18 21.16
N GLY A 380 -16.16 -0.07 22.24
CA GLY A 380 -16.72 0.30 23.53
C GLY A 380 -16.53 -0.68 24.67
N SER A 381 -15.34 -0.78 25.23
CA SER A 381 -15.14 -1.00 26.66
C SER A 381 -13.72 -0.68 27.13
N GLN A 382 -13.25 0.54 26.84
CA GLN A 382 -12.16 1.10 27.63
C GLN A 382 -12.69 2.36 28.31
N GLU A 383 -12.76 2.31 29.65
CA GLU A 383 -13.00 3.46 30.52
C GLU A 383 -12.01 4.59 30.13
N PRO A 384 -12.43 5.88 30.17
CA PRO A 384 -11.56 7.01 29.88
C PRO A 384 -10.63 7.30 31.04
N GLY A 385 -9.65 6.46 31.29
CA GLY A 385 -8.79 6.56 32.43
C GLY A 385 -7.45 5.88 32.33
N ASP A 386 -6.72 6.08 31.26
CA ASP A 386 -5.25 6.04 31.24
C ASP A 386 -4.75 6.42 29.82
N LEU A 387 -4.66 7.71 29.55
CA LEU A 387 -3.91 8.22 28.40
C LEU A 387 -2.42 7.92 28.61
N ARG A 388 -2.02 6.67 28.42
CA ARG A 388 -0.62 6.35 28.18
C ARG A 388 -0.30 6.86 26.78
N LEU A 389 0.19 8.09 26.72
CA LEU A 389 0.93 8.57 25.58
C LEU A 389 1.95 7.50 25.21
N PRO A 390 2.04 7.06 23.94
CA PRO A 390 3.11 6.16 23.55
C PRO A 390 4.42 6.77 24.01
N ALA A 391 5.25 5.97 24.69
CA ALA A 391 6.55 6.38 25.18
C ALA A 391 7.26 7.04 24.02
N ARG A 392 7.57 8.35 24.16
CA ARG A 392 8.25 9.26 23.25
C ARG A 392 8.73 8.57 21.97
N ALA A 393 7.86 8.40 20.98
CA ALA A 393 8.32 8.28 19.62
C ALA A 393 9.11 9.56 19.36
N ASP A 394 10.31 9.41 18.83
CA ASP A 394 11.27 10.50 18.70
C ASP A 394 10.71 11.58 17.74
N LEU A 395 9.89 12.49 18.29
CA LEU A 395 9.25 13.59 17.56
C LEU A 395 10.28 14.59 17.01
N ASN A 396 11.56 14.35 17.32
CA ASN A 396 12.70 15.16 16.92
C ASN A 396 13.57 14.52 15.83
N ALA A 397 13.18 13.40 15.24
CA ALA A 397 13.93 12.83 14.13
C ALA A 397 14.04 13.87 12.98
N PRO A 398 15.24 14.21 12.53
CA PRO A 398 15.43 15.20 11.48
C PRO A 398 14.79 14.69 10.18
N LEU A 399 14.07 15.57 9.51
CA LEU A 399 13.57 15.36 8.16
C LEU A 399 14.78 15.16 7.23
N HIS A 400 15.13 13.92 6.92
CA HIS A 400 16.03 13.64 5.84
C HIS A 400 15.33 13.97 4.52
N HIS A 401 15.56 15.18 4.03
CA HIS A 401 15.29 15.50 2.63
C HIS A 401 16.26 14.67 1.79
N ALA A 402 15.77 13.62 1.15
CA ALA A 402 16.47 13.05 0.02
C ALA A 402 16.36 14.06 -1.13
N PRO A 403 17.48 14.44 -1.78
CA PRO A 403 17.41 15.26 -2.98
C PRO A 403 16.67 14.47 -4.06
N LEU A 404 15.76 15.13 -4.74
CA LEU A 404 15.10 14.64 -5.94
C LEU A 404 16.17 14.52 -7.04
N PRO A 405 16.16 13.42 -7.83
CA PRO A 405 16.89 13.36 -9.09
C PRO A 405 16.24 14.25 -10.14
#